data_dc058b60a2760fea6c4361fd861b7f3e
#
_entry.id   dc058b60a2760fea6c4361fd861b7f3e
#
_cell.length_a   1.000
_cell.length_b   1.000
_cell.length_c   1.000
_cell.angle_alpha   90.00
_cell.angle_beta   90.00
_cell.angle_gamma   90.00
#
_symmetry.space_group_name_H-M   'P 1'
#
loop_
_entity.id
_entity.type
_entity.pdbx_description
1 polymer ?
#
loop_
_entity_poly.entity_id
_entity_poly.type
_entity_poly.pdbx_seq_one_letter_code
_entity_poly.pdbx_strand_id
1 'polypeptide(L)'
;TTKKGTKSGQPRLTYDGYIGVQKTGKKYDVLNSMDRLNLDWEAQKNNIAMRDIGGYPSNPQFGTGDRPSIPNYLTQSGAQGSTTIDPSDYDYPTTTYAPFSDTDWWDELDRAAMIQNHQIGLSGGTEKGQYNLSANYFKQDGTVIDSYYQRYQVRANTSFNVRDWLRVGENLTYAFTKDNGLSANGAESNPYSWTYRASPWVPVYDIAGNFAGSKFSGTGNFQNPVANQVRNKDNYYTRNRIFGNLWAEADIFKDLTFRTNFGIDYTNRYYYRMEKKNPEFSESMGQNNFEEQSEFNYRWVWTNTLTYNKTFNDIHKLTVLLGTEAIRDGLGRKLTGRRYNYLFEDNTNSWVLNMGENNNQRLANSEYKGEFALFGLFGRVDYSFNDKYLFTGI
;
A
#
# COMPACT_ATOMS: atom_id res chain seq x y z
N THR A 1 10.10 11.33 19.10
CA THR A 1 11.22 12.13 19.62
C THR A 1 12.25 12.32 18.53
N THR A 2 12.59 13.57 18.20
CA THR A 2 13.66 13.89 17.26
C THR A 2 15.00 13.72 17.97
N LYS A 3 15.87 12.83 17.46
CA LYS A 3 17.25 12.74 17.95
C LYS A 3 17.97 14.03 17.59
N LYS A 4 18.60 14.67 18.58
CA LYS A 4 19.44 15.84 18.39
C LYS A 4 20.91 15.42 18.36
N GLY A 5 21.78 16.22 17.75
CA GLY A 5 23.24 16.06 17.84
C GLY A 5 23.76 16.31 19.27
N THR A 6 24.96 15.92 19.54
CA THR A 6 25.66 16.29 20.79
C THR A 6 26.22 17.70 20.71
N LYS A 7 26.19 18.46 21.82
CA LYS A 7 26.72 19.85 21.84
C LYS A 7 28.25 19.95 21.80
N SER A 8 28.94 18.84 21.99
CA SER A 8 30.42 18.79 21.94
C SER A 8 30.88 17.39 21.54
N GLY A 9 32.00 17.29 20.85
CA GLY A 9 32.63 16.03 20.47
C GLY A 9 32.89 15.90 18.98
N GLN A 10 33.65 14.89 18.61
CA GLN A 10 33.94 14.58 17.21
C GLN A 10 32.67 14.09 16.50
N PRO A 11 32.52 14.38 15.20
CA PRO A 11 31.44 13.82 14.39
C PRO A 11 31.39 12.29 14.50
N ARG A 12 30.18 11.76 14.76
CA ARG A 12 29.94 10.33 14.86
C ARG A 12 29.21 9.85 13.62
N LEU A 13 29.86 8.97 12.87
CA LEU A 13 29.23 8.22 11.77
C LEU A 13 28.71 6.88 12.32
N THR A 14 27.49 6.51 11.96
CA THR A 14 26.88 5.22 12.30
C THR A 14 26.33 4.56 11.06
N TYR A 15 26.40 3.24 11.03
CA TYR A 15 25.68 2.42 10.09
C TYR A 15 24.89 1.35 10.85
N ASP A 16 23.60 1.26 10.52
CA ASP A 16 22.70 0.22 11.03
C ASP A 16 22.07 -0.48 9.85
N GLY A 17 22.15 -1.80 9.77
CA GLY A 17 21.59 -2.55 8.67
C GLY A 17 21.15 -3.94 9.07
N TYR A 18 20.13 -4.43 8.38
CA TYR A 18 19.75 -5.83 8.46
C TYR A 18 19.22 -6.33 7.10
N ILE A 19 19.37 -7.63 6.90
CA ILE A 19 18.75 -8.39 5.82
C ILE A 19 18.07 -9.58 6.47
N GLY A 20 16.84 -9.88 6.03
CA GLY A 20 16.06 -10.98 6.54
C GLY A 20 15.21 -11.63 5.43
N VAL A 21 14.71 -12.82 5.75
CA VAL A 21 13.73 -13.53 4.93
C VAL A 21 12.44 -13.61 5.72
N GLN A 22 11.35 -13.22 5.11
CA GLN A 22 10.01 -13.34 5.66
C GLN A 22 9.22 -14.42 4.90
N LYS A 23 8.36 -15.10 5.60
CA LYS A 23 7.40 -16.06 5.06
C LYS A 23 6.04 -15.75 5.64
N THR A 24 5.00 -16.04 4.90
CA THR A 24 3.63 -16.01 5.43
C THR A 24 3.51 -17.00 6.58
N GLY A 25 2.73 -16.65 7.58
CA GLY A 25 2.48 -17.50 8.73
C GLY A 25 1.60 -18.71 8.37
N LYS A 26 0.67 -19.05 9.26
CA LYS A 26 -0.26 -20.17 9.02
C LYS A 26 -1.21 -19.86 7.86
N LYS A 27 -1.26 -20.75 6.87
CA LYS A 27 -2.26 -20.73 5.79
C LYS A 27 -3.54 -21.45 6.22
N TYR A 28 -4.61 -21.24 5.47
CA TYR A 28 -5.84 -22.02 5.61
C TYR A 28 -5.58 -23.45 5.15
N ASP A 29 -6.18 -24.41 5.86
CA ASP A 29 -6.23 -25.80 5.45
C ASP A 29 -7.43 -25.96 4.52
N VAL A 30 -7.18 -26.13 3.23
CA VAL A 30 -8.19 -26.25 2.18
C VAL A 30 -8.26 -27.69 1.67
N LEU A 31 -9.42 -28.09 1.16
CA LEU A 31 -9.60 -29.41 0.59
C LEU A 31 -8.80 -29.55 -0.73
N ASN A 32 -8.22 -30.72 -0.92
CA ASN A 32 -7.69 -31.13 -2.21
C ASN A 32 -8.80 -31.34 -3.26
N SER A 33 -8.44 -31.53 -4.50
CA SER A 33 -9.38 -31.66 -5.62
C SER A 33 -10.39 -32.79 -5.43
N MET A 34 -9.94 -33.94 -4.97
CA MET A 34 -10.81 -35.12 -4.81
C MET A 34 -11.77 -34.95 -3.61
N ASP A 35 -11.27 -34.45 -2.49
CA ASP A 35 -12.10 -34.23 -1.30
C ASP A 35 -13.14 -33.13 -1.54
N ARG A 36 -12.74 -32.05 -2.21
CA ARG A 36 -13.65 -30.98 -2.60
C ARG A 36 -14.74 -31.47 -3.55
N LEU A 37 -14.36 -32.26 -4.57
CA LEU A 37 -15.32 -32.78 -5.54
C LEU A 37 -16.31 -33.78 -4.90
N ASN A 38 -15.81 -34.64 -4.02
CA ASN A 38 -16.67 -35.55 -3.27
C ASN A 38 -17.67 -34.79 -2.38
N LEU A 39 -17.23 -33.74 -1.70
CA LEU A 39 -18.09 -32.86 -0.90
C LEU A 39 -19.15 -32.16 -1.76
N ASP A 40 -18.77 -31.64 -2.92
CA ASP A 40 -19.69 -30.98 -3.85
C ASP A 40 -20.74 -31.99 -4.37
N TRP A 41 -20.36 -33.25 -4.60
CA TRP A 41 -21.30 -34.34 -4.96
C TRP A 41 -22.25 -34.72 -3.83
N GLU A 42 -21.73 -34.84 -2.62
CA GLU A 42 -22.56 -35.10 -1.42
C GLU A 42 -23.54 -33.95 -1.18
N ALA A 43 -23.10 -32.71 -1.31
CA ALA A 43 -23.99 -31.55 -1.14
C ALA A 43 -25.14 -31.56 -2.18
N GLN A 44 -24.86 -31.93 -3.43
CA GLN A 44 -25.90 -32.07 -4.46
C GLN A 44 -26.87 -33.25 -4.14
N LYS A 45 -26.35 -34.40 -3.73
CA LYS A 45 -27.20 -35.54 -3.30
C LYS A 45 -28.12 -35.14 -2.18
N ASN A 46 -27.63 -34.49 -1.15
CA ASN A 46 -28.40 -34.02 -0.02
C ASN A 46 -29.47 -33.00 -0.45
N ASN A 47 -29.15 -32.08 -1.35
CA ASN A 47 -30.11 -31.13 -1.88
C ASN A 47 -31.23 -31.82 -2.69
N ILE A 48 -30.87 -32.78 -3.55
CA ILE A 48 -31.86 -33.57 -4.33
C ILE A 48 -32.79 -34.33 -3.39
N ALA A 49 -32.25 -35.02 -2.40
CA ALA A 49 -33.03 -35.79 -1.42
C ALA A 49 -33.94 -34.89 -0.56
N MET A 50 -33.43 -33.79 -0.06
CA MET A 50 -34.18 -32.87 0.79
C MET A 50 -35.32 -32.17 0.05
N ARG A 51 -35.18 -31.93 -1.25
CA ARG A 51 -36.20 -31.26 -2.08
C ARG A 51 -37.12 -32.26 -2.82
N ASP A 52 -36.86 -33.56 -2.75
CA ASP A 52 -37.58 -34.63 -3.43
C ASP A 52 -37.76 -34.38 -4.96
N ILE A 53 -36.71 -33.90 -5.58
CA ILE A 53 -36.73 -33.50 -7.01
C ILE A 53 -36.28 -34.60 -7.97
N GLY A 54 -35.78 -35.72 -7.44
CA GLY A 54 -35.24 -36.82 -8.25
C GLY A 54 -33.96 -36.43 -9.03
N GLY A 55 -33.35 -37.40 -9.71
CA GLY A 55 -32.18 -37.19 -10.55
C GLY A 55 -30.87 -37.51 -9.83
N TYR A 56 -29.77 -37.09 -10.44
CA TYR A 56 -28.40 -37.31 -9.97
C TYR A 56 -27.62 -36.00 -9.88
N PRO A 57 -26.60 -35.94 -9.00
CA PRO A 57 -25.61 -34.89 -9.04
C PRO A 57 -25.03 -34.71 -10.44
N SER A 58 -24.73 -33.47 -10.80
CA SER A 58 -24.25 -33.16 -12.14
C SER A 58 -23.30 -31.99 -12.12
N ASN A 59 -22.22 -32.07 -12.95
CA ASN A 59 -21.33 -30.98 -13.19
C ASN A 59 -20.86 -31.03 -14.65
N PRO A 60 -20.76 -29.91 -15.36
CA PRO A 60 -20.35 -29.88 -16.75
C PRO A 60 -19.01 -30.58 -17.04
N GLN A 61 -18.03 -30.54 -16.14
CA GLN A 61 -16.73 -31.18 -16.32
C GLN A 61 -16.75 -32.66 -15.89
N PHE A 62 -17.52 -33.01 -14.86
CA PHE A 62 -17.44 -34.30 -14.16
C PHE A 62 -18.64 -35.20 -14.43
N GLY A 63 -19.50 -34.82 -15.36
CA GLY A 63 -20.65 -35.62 -15.80
C GLY A 63 -21.81 -35.64 -14.82
N THR A 64 -22.71 -36.63 -15.00
CA THR A 64 -23.93 -36.82 -14.19
C THR A 64 -23.97 -38.26 -13.67
N GLY A 65 -24.24 -38.47 -12.40
CA GLY A 65 -24.35 -39.81 -11.81
C GLY A 65 -24.11 -39.85 -10.31
N ASP A 66 -24.09 -41.04 -9.73
CA ASP A 66 -23.84 -41.27 -8.30
C ASP A 66 -22.42 -40.84 -7.88
N ARG A 67 -21.48 -40.83 -8.80
CA ARG A 67 -20.10 -40.43 -8.58
C ARG A 67 -19.63 -39.54 -9.74
N PRO A 68 -18.73 -38.58 -9.48
CA PRO A 68 -18.13 -37.80 -10.53
C PRO A 68 -17.23 -38.66 -11.44
N SER A 69 -17.23 -38.38 -12.73
CA SER A 69 -16.28 -38.92 -13.69
C SER A 69 -15.06 -37.98 -13.77
N ILE A 70 -13.87 -38.47 -13.43
CA ILE A 70 -12.67 -37.64 -13.40
C ILE A 70 -12.03 -37.60 -14.80
N PRO A 71 -12.02 -36.43 -15.47
CA PRO A 71 -11.37 -36.29 -16.78
C PRO A 71 -9.86 -36.10 -16.63
N ASN A 72 -9.09 -36.34 -17.70
CA ASN A 72 -7.69 -35.94 -17.77
C ASN A 72 -7.57 -34.42 -18.05
N TYR A 73 -8.55 -33.86 -18.78
CA TYR A 73 -8.56 -32.48 -19.22
C TYR A 73 -9.92 -31.82 -18.96
N LEU A 74 -9.87 -30.61 -18.46
CA LEU A 74 -11.00 -29.69 -18.41
C LEU A 74 -11.17 -29.00 -19.76
N THR A 75 -12.42 -28.75 -20.18
CA THR A 75 -12.75 -28.14 -21.47
C THR A 75 -13.53 -26.83 -21.26
N GLN A 76 -13.22 -25.81 -22.07
CA GLN A 76 -13.88 -24.49 -21.96
C GLN A 76 -15.21 -24.45 -22.72
N SER A 77 -15.36 -25.17 -23.80
CA SER A 77 -16.47 -25.05 -24.75
C SER A 77 -17.83 -25.57 -24.25
N GLY A 78 -18.00 -25.80 -22.94
CA GLY A 78 -19.25 -26.35 -22.35
C GLY A 78 -19.42 -27.86 -22.57
N ALA A 79 -18.47 -28.50 -23.21
CA ALA A 79 -18.40 -29.95 -23.28
C ALA A 79 -17.95 -30.54 -21.93
N GLN A 80 -18.32 -31.79 -21.67
CA GLN A 80 -17.81 -32.53 -20.53
C GLN A 80 -16.29 -32.63 -20.62
N GLY A 81 -15.61 -32.61 -19.46
CA GLY A 81 -14.17 -32.89 -19.41
C GLY A 81 -13.82 -34.22 -20.07
N SER A 82 -12.69 -34.27 -20.72
CA SER A 82 -12.31 -35.38 -21.60
C SER A 82 -11.07 -36.15 -21.10
N THR A 83 -11.02 -37.43 -21.41
CA THR A 83 -9.79 -38.24 -21.21
C THR A 83 -8.73 -37.96 -22.25
N THR A 84 -9.13 -37.46 -23.43
CA THR A 84 -8.24 -37.15 -24.58
C THR A 84 -8.65 -35.81 -25.18
N ILE A 85 -7.70 -35.10 -25.74
CA ILE A 85 -7.93 -33.86 -26.49
C ILE A 85 -7.15 -33.90 -27.79
N ASP A 86 -7.60 -33.14 -28.78
CA ASP A 86 -6.80 -32.83 -29.97
C ASP A 86 -6.18 -31.41 -29.74
N PRO A 87 -4.86 -31.33 -29.57
CA PRO A 87 -4.22 -30.02 -29.38
C PRO A 87 -4.36 -29.09 -30.60
N SER A 88 -4.69 -29.62 -31.79
CA SER A 88 -4.91 -28.80 -32.99
C SER A 88 -6.21 -27.98 -32.93
N ASP A 89 -7.16 -28.38 -32.09
CA ASP A 89 -8.41 -27.64 -31.85
C ASP A 89 -8.22 -26.46 -30.88
N TYR A 90 -7.02 -26.34 -30.27
CA TYR A 90 -6.76 -25.27 -29.32
C TYR A 90 -6.77 -23.89 -30.01
N ASP A 91 -7.63 -22.99 -29.53
CA ASP A 91 -7.78 -21.62 -30.02
C ASP A 91 -8.02 -20.66 -28.82
N TYR A 92 -6.97 -19.97 -28.41
CA TYR A 92 -7.06 -19.06 -27.28
C TYR A 92 -7.69 -17.71 -27.68
N PRO A 93 -8.67 -17.19 -26.92
CA PRO A 93 -9.20 -17.68 -25.65
C PRO A 93 -10.53 -18.45 -25.76
N THR A 94 -10.89 -18.97 -26.93
CA THR A 94 -12.22 -19.52 -27.22
C THR A 94 -12.32 -21.03 -26.97
N THR A 95 -11.28 -21.77 -27.33
CA THR A 95 -11.20 -23.22 -27.12
C THR A 95 -9.91 -23.55 -26.40
N THR A 96 -9.98 -23.72 -25.08
CA THR A 96 -8.82 -24.02 -24.24
C THR A 96 -9.01 -25.32 -23.48
N TYR A 97 -7.90 -25.98 -23.17
CA TYR A 97 -7.85 -27.22 -22.41
C TYR A 97 -6.88 -27.07 -21.24
N ALA A 98 -7.26 -27.53 -20.06
CA ALA A 98 -6.36 -27.56 -18.91
C ALA A 98 -6.32 -28.98 -18.32
N PRO A 99 -5.14 -29.47 -17.90
CA PRO A 99 -5.08 -30.75 -17.20
C PRO A 99 -5.89 -30.69 -15.90
N PHE A 100 -6.59 -31.79 -15.56
CA PHE A 100 -7.14 -31.93 -14.21
C PHE A 100 -6.00 -31.89 -13.20
N SER A 101 -6.08 -31.06 -12.19
CA SER A 101 -5.00 -30.72 -11.28
C SER A 101 -5.40 -30.86 -9.81
N ASP A 102 -4.45 -30.72 -8.92
CA ASP A 102 -4.65 -30.52 -7.49
C ASP A 102 -3.82 -29.30 -7.04
N THR A 103 -4.34 -28.13 -7.37
CA THR A 103 -3.64 -26.86 -7.22
C THR A 103 -3.82 -26.31 -5.81
N ASP A 104 -2.74 -26.21 -5.05
CA ASP A 104 -2.72 -25.38 -3.84
C ASP A 104 -2.50 -23.91 -4.23
N TRP A 105 -3.59 -23.20 -4.42
CA TRP A 105 -3.57 -21.81 -4.87
C TRP A 105 -2.84 -20.87 -3.91
N TRP A 106 -2.72 -21.24 -2.64
CA TRP A 106 -1.94 -20.47 -1.68
C TRP A 106 -0.45 -20.61 -1.96
N ASP A 107 0.02 -21.83 -2.15
CA ASP A 107 1.44 -22.11 -2.42
C ASP A 107 1.88 -21.54 -3.78
N GLU A 108 0.98 -21.48 -4.75
CA GLU A 108 1.24 -20.83 -6.06
C GLU A 108 1.36 -19.31 -5.95
N LEU A 109 0.70 -18.70 -4.97
CA LEU A 109 0.71 -17.25 -4.78
C LEU A 109 1.79 -16.79 -3.79
N ASP A 110 2.18 -17.64 -2.83
CA ASP A 110 3.06 -17.28 -1.72
C ASP A 110 4.52 -17.62 -2.02
N ARG A 111 5.41 -16.82 -1.47
CA ARG A 111 6.85 -17.05 -1.56
C ARG A 111 7.60 -16.62 -0.30
N ALA A 112 8.78 -17.17 -0.10
CA ALA A 112 9.76 -16.58 0.79
C ALA A 112 10.27 -15.26 0.18
N ALA A 113 10.25 -14.19 0.95
CA ALA A 113 10.53 -12.84 0.46
C ALA A 113 11.61 -12.14 1.27
N MET A 114 12.44 -11.36 0.58
CA MET A 114 13.55 -10.65 1.21
C MET A 114 13.08 -9.31 1.79
N ILE A 115 13.60 -8.98 2.96
CA ILE A 115 13.50 -7.66 3.58
C ILE A 115 14.90 -7.15 3.90
N GLN A 116 15.17 -5.89 3.60
CA GLN A 116 16.45 -5.25 3.93
C GLN A 116 16.25 -3.80 4.34
N ASN A 117 17.08 -3.37 5.27
CA ASN A 117 17.13 -1.98 5.74
C ASN A 117 18.56 -1.57 5.95
N HIS A 118 18.93 -0.40 5.43
CA HIS A 118 20.25 0.19 5.56
C HIS A 118 20.11 1.65 5.97
N GLN A 119 20.73 2.02 7.07
CA GLN A 119 20.70 3.39 7.58
C GLN A 119 22.09 3.88 7.87
N ILE A 120 22.42 5.04 7.33
CA ILE A 120 23.64 5.79 7.67
C ILE A 120 23.22 7.01 8.47
N GLY A 121 23.90 7.27 9.57
CA GLY A 121 23.68 8.42 10.43
C GLY A 121 24.97 9.20 10.66
N LEU A 122 24.89 10.52 10.63
CA LEU A 122 25.97 11.44 10.97
C LEU A 122 25.46 12.42 12.02
N SER A 123 26.07 12.44 13.18
CA SER A 123 25.71 13.37 14.25
C SER A 123 26.94 14.04 14.84
N GLY A 124 26.78 15.26 15.27
CA GLY A 124 27.85 16.03 15.88
C GLY A 124 27.38 17.42 16.27
N GLY A 125 28.32 18.23 16.74
CA GLY A 125 28.04 19.62 17.08
C GLY A 125 29.20 20.29 17.81
N THR A 126 28.98 21.56 18.00
CA THR A 126 29.83 22.48 18.76
C THR A 126 28.94 23.25 19.74
N GLU A 127 29.51 24.13 20.55
CA GLU A 127 28.73 25.06 21.36
C GLU A 127 27.77 25.95 20.53
N LYS A 128 28.14 26.23 19.26
CA LYS A 128 27.37 27.08 18.36
C LYS A 128 26.30 26.33 17.55
N GLY A 129 26.37 25.02 17.48
CA GLY A 129 25.37 24.27 16.71
C GLY A 129 25.51 22.77 16.81
N GLN A 130 24.43 22.09 16.56
CA GLN A 130 24.34 20.62 16.57
C GLN A 130 23.56 20.13 15.35
N TYR A 131 23.92 18.95 14.89
CA TYR A 131 23.27 18.32 13.74
C TYR A 131 23.12 16.81 13.95
N ASN A 132 22.06 16.27 13.38
CA ASN A 132 21.82 14.84 13.23
C ASN A 132 21.22 14.62 11.84
N LEU A 133 22.02 14.04 10.95
CA LEU A 133 21.64 13.73 9.58
C LEU A 133 21.52 12.22 9.45
N SER A 134 20.56 11.73 8.66
CA SER A 134 20.49 10.32 8.34
C SER A 134 19.93 10.08 6.95
N ALA A 135 20.40 9.02 6.31
CA ALA A 135 19.86 8.46 5.08
C ALA A 135 19.46 7.00 5.32
N ASN A 136 18.31 6.61 4.82
CA ASN A 136 17.78 5.26 4.98
C ASN A 136 17.30 4.73 3.63
N TYR A 137 17.69 3.50 3.33
CA TYR A 137 17.14 2.67 2.28
C TYR A 137 16.43 1.48 2.90
N PHE A 138 15.18 1.26 2.51
CA PHE A 138 14.38 0.12 2.93
C PHE A 138 13.76 -0.53 1.70
N LYS A 139 13.88 -1.85 1.58
CA LYS A 139 13.18 -2.65 0.57
C LYS A 139 12.59 -3.88 1.22
N GLN A 140 11.35 -4.16 0.92
CA GLN A 140 10.62 -5.34 1.32
C GLN A 140 9.93 -5.93 0.10
N ASP A 141 10.37 -7.09 -0.34
CA ASP A 141 9.62 -7.89 -1.30
C ASP A 141 8.46 -8.55 -0.53
N GLY A 142 7.27 -8.59 -1.13
CA GLY A 142 6.11 -9.20 -0.50
C GLY A 142 6.12 -10.71 -0.57
N THR A 143 5.49 -11.38 0.40
CA THR A 143 5.27 -12.83 0.38
C THR A 143 4.29 -13.23 -0.73
N VAL A 144 3.42 -12.33 -1.18
CA VAL A 144 2.70 -12.49 -2.44
C VAL A 144 3.64 -12.21 -3.59
N ILE A 145 3.66 -13.11 -4.59
CA ILE A 145 4.49 -12.94 -5.79
C ILE A 145 4.33 -11.54 -6.39
N ASP A 146 5.40 -11.01 -7.00
CA ASP A 146 5.45 -9.72 -7.70
C ASP A 146 5.01 -8.49 -6.89
N SER A 147 4.84 -8.62 -5.58
CA SER A 147 4.58 -7.48 -4.72
C SER A 147 5.85 -6.97 -4.04
N TYR A 148 5.95 -5.66 -3.84
CA TYR A 148 7.07 -5.04 -3.15
C TYR A 148 6.73 -3.68 -2.59
N TYR A 149 7.55 -3.24 -1.61
CA TYR A 149 7.62 -1.87 -1.09
C TYR A 149 9.06 -1.42 -1.00
N GLN A 150 9.35 -0.20 -1.46
CA GLN A 150 10.68 0.41 -1.43
C GLN A 150 10.59 1.84 -0.90
N ARG A 151 11.57 2.24 -0.06
CA ARG A 151 11.63 3.58 0.50
C ARG A 151 13.06 4.09 0.54
N TYR A 152 13.24 5.32 0.08
CA TYR A 152 14.42 6.15 0.29
C TYR A 152 14.02 7.30 1.20
N GLN A 153 14.78 7.55 2.25
CA GLN A 153 14.46 8.60 3.21
C GLN A 153 15.73 9.34 3.64
N VAL A 154 15.66 10.65 3.65
CA VAL A 154 16.69 11.53 4.21
C VAL A 154 16.08 12.36 5.32
N ARG A 155 16.79 12.50 6.43
CA ARG A 155 16.37 13.31 7.57
C ARG A 155 17.50 14.23 7.99
N ALA A 156 17.14 15.48 8.27
CA ALA A 156 18.03 16.47 8.85
C ALA A 156 17.35 17.07 10.10
N ASN A 157 18.11 17.13 11.20
CA ASN A 157 17.71 17.82 12.42
C ASN A 157 18.90 18.66 12.84
N THR A 158 18.82 19.97 12.63
CA THR A 158 19.91 20.88 12.99
C THR A 158 19.41 22.03 13.86
N SER A 159 20.33 22.58 14.62
CA SER A 159 20.09 23.81 15.36
C SER A 159 21.37 24.60 15.52
N PHE A 160 21.29 25.92 15.40
CA PHE A 160 22.42 26.83 15.45
C PHE A 160 22.13 28.03 16.36
N ASN A 161 23.10 28.38 17.19
CA ASN A 161 23.14 29.64 17.90
C ASN A 161 23.75 30.70 16.96
N VAL A 162 22.90 31.44 16.23
CA VAL A 162 23.31 32.48 15.28
C VAL A 162 23.92 33.67 16.02
N ARG A 163 23.34 33.96 17.18
CA ARG A 163 23.77 34.92 18.18
C ARG A 163 23.48 34.40 19.59
N ASP A 164 24.01 34.99 20.60
CA ASP A 164 23.71 34.57 21.99
C ASP A 164 22.21 34.67 22.33
N TRP A 165 21.52 35.59 21.67
CA TRP A 165 20.07 35.80 21.83
C TRP A 165 19.23 35.19 20.73
N LEU A 166 19.79 34.58 19.64
CA LEU A 166 19.07 34.05 18.49
C LEU A 166 19.50 32.63 18.17
N ARG A 167 18.55 31.71 18.24
CA ARG A 167 18.66 30.28 17.87
C ARG A 167 17.74 29.98 16.71
N VAL A 168 18.19 29.19 15.76
CA VAL A 168 17.40 28.69 14.62
C VAL A 168 17.62 27.20 14.44
N GLY A 169 16.67 26.53 13.83
CA GLY A 169 16.86 25.13 13.50
C GLY A 169 15.74 24.57 12.64
N GLU A 170 15.97 23.36 12.16
CA GLU A 170 14.97 22.60 11.44
C GLU A 170 14.93 21.15 11.90
N ASN A 171 13.81 20.51 11.60
CA ASN A 171 13.63 19.05 11.64
C ASN A 171 12.89 18.68 10.37
N LEU A 172 13.61 18.21 9.36
CA LEU A 172 13.08 17.92 8.04
C LEU A 172 13.28 16.44 7.70
N THR A 173 12.30 15.86 7.07
CA THR A 173 12.34 14.52 6.51
C THR A 173 11.80 14.58 5.09
N TYR A 174 12.56 14.05 4.15
CA TYR A 174 12.09 13.72 2.83
C TYR A 174 12.06 12.22 2.67
N ALA A 175 10.96 11.70 2.13
CA ALA A 175 10.81 10.28 1.82
C ALA A 175 10.24 10.09 0.42
N PHE A 176 10.86 9.24 -0.36
CA PHE A 176 10.32 8.69 -1.59
C PHE A 176 9.99 7.22 -1.38
N THR A 177 8.76 6.81 -1.72
CA THR A 177 8.34 5.41 -1.70
C THR A 177 7.84 4.98 -3.06
N LYS A 178 8.05 3.70 -3.38
CA LYS A 178 7.48 3.01 -4.54
C LYS A 178 6.99 1.64 -4.12
N ASP A 179 5.77 1.30 -4.48
CA ASP A 179 5.17 -0.01 -4.21
C ASP A 179 4.15 -0.39 -5.29
N ASN A 180 3.90 -1.68 -5.45
CA ASN A 180 2.80 -2.16 -6.29
C ASN A 180 1.70 -2.89 -5.48
N GLY A 181 2.03 -3.40 -4.29
CA GLY A 181 1.08 -4.05 -3.39
C GLY A 181 0.37 -5.26 -4.01
N LEU A 182 -0.84 -5.49 -3.55
CA LEU A 182 -1.72 -6.52 -4.10
C LEU A 182 -2.51 -5.98 -5.30
N SER A 183 -2.84 -6.87 -6.25
CA SER A 183 -3.64 -6.53 -7.44
C SER A 183 -5.00 -5.93 -7.09
N ALA A 184 -5.58 -6.33 -5.95
CA ALA A 184 -6.80 -5.77 -5.39
C ALA A 184 -6.80 -5.88 -3.86
N ASN A 185 -7.49 -4.97 -3.18
CA ASN A 185 -7.54 -4.87 -1.71
C ASN A 185 -8.94 -5.09 -1.13
N GLY A 186 -9.96 -5.29 -1.98
CA GLY A 186 -11.33 -5.59 -1.52
C GLY A 186 -11.41 -6.99 -0.91
N ALA A 187 -12.32 -7.19 0.07
CA ALA A 187 -12.48 -8.47 0.75
C ALA A 187 -12.73 -9.64 -0.22
N GLU A 188 -13.46 -9.39 -1.31
CA GLU A 188 -13.77 -10.40 -2.33
C GLU A 188 -12.79 -10.48 -3.49
N SER A 189 -12.05 -9.41 -3.77
CA SER A 189 -11.12 -9.32 -4.91
C SER A 189 -9.65 -9.45 -4.52
N ASN A 190 -9.35 -9.53 -3.23
CA ASN A 190 -8.00 -9.75 -2.72
C ASN A 190 -7.45 -11.08 -3.22
N PRO A 191 -6.20 -11.17 -3.72
CA PRO A 191 -5.60 -12.42 -4.17
C PRO A 191 -5.68 -13.55 -3.15
N TYR A 192 -5.49 -13.27 -1.87
CA TYR A 192 -5.63 -14.28 -0.82
C TYR A 192 -7.07 -14.81 -0.67
N SER A 193 -8.11 -14.00 -0.94
CA SER A 193 -9.48 -14.50 -0.89
C SER A 193 -9.77 -15.51 -2.01
N TRP A 194 -9.08 -15.39 -3.13
CA TRP A 194 -9.22 -16.35 -4.23
C TRP A 194 -8.52 -17.67 -3.94
N THR A 195 -7.52 -17.75 -3.07
CA THR A 195 -6.80 -19.00 -2.79
C THR A 195 -7.69 -20.09 -2.15
N TYR A 196 -8.74 -19.72 -1.40
CA TYR A 196 -9.69 -20.66 -0.82
C TYR A 196 -11.02 -20.75 -1.59
N ARG A 197 -11.26 -19.84 -2.54
CA ARG A 197 -12.47 -19.83 -3.39
C ARG A 197 -12.23 -20.52 -4.73
N ALA A 198 -11.02 -20.44 -5.26
CA ALA A 198 -10.67 -21.07 -6.51
C ALA A 198 -10.75 -22.59 -6.42
N SER A 199 -11.24 -23.21 -7.50
CA SER A 199 -11.36 -24.67 -7.58
C SER A 199 -9.97 -25.30 -7.70
N PRO A 200 -9.61 -26.25 -6.82
CA PRO A 200 -8.28 -26.85 -6.81
C PRO A 200 -7.99 -27.71 -8.06
N TRP A 201 -9.04 -28.25 -8.72
CA TRP A 201 -8.88 -29.02 -9.94
C TRP A 201 -8.52 -28.21 -11.19
N VAL A 202 -8.54 -26.87 -11.11
CA VAL A 202 -8.07 -26.00 -12.18
C VAL A 202 -6.59 -25.65 -11.91
N PRO A 203 -5.68 -25.84 -12.87
CA PRO A 203 -4.28 -25.46 -12.73
C PRO A 203 -4.08 -23.95 -12.91
N VAL A 204 -2.88 -23.46 -12.62
CA VAL A 204 -2.51 -22.06 -12.89
C VAL A 204 -2.49 -21.79 -14.39
N TYR A 205 -2.00 -22.75 -15.18
CA TYR A 205 -1.84 -22.61 -16.64
C TYR A 205 -2.56 -23.72 -17.40
N ASP A 206 -3.03 -23.41 -18.60
CA ASP A 206 -3.59 -24.35 -19.57
C ASP A 206 -2.48 -25.13 -20.31
N ILE A 207 -2.86 -25.99 -21.24
CA ILE A 207 -1.91 -26.84 -22.01
C ILE A 207 -0.93 -26.05 -22.87
N ALA A 208 -1.25 -24.78 -23.22
CA ALA A 208 -0.41 -23.91 -24.03
C ALA A 208 0.38 -22.89 -23.20
N GLY A 209 0.24 -22.93 -21.85
CA GLY A 209 0.93 -22.02 -20.94
C GLY A 209 0.22 -20.68 -20.74
N ASN A 210 -1.01 -20.50 -21.22
CA ASN A 210 -1.85 -19.37 -20.88
C ASN A 210 -2.50 -19.59 -19.51
N PHE A 211 -2.91 -18.53 -18.85
CA PHE A 211 -3.59 -18.66 -17.54
C PHE A 211 -4.91 -19.42 -17.70
N ALA A 212 -5.14 -20.39 -16.82
CA ALA A 212 -6.40 -21.10 -16.67
C ALA A 212 -7.25 -20.47 -15.56
N GLY A 213 -8.56 -20.68 -15.59
CA GLY A 213 -9.47 -20.08 -14.61
C GLY A 213 -10.88 -20.60 -14.69
N SER A 214 -11.84 -19.81 -14.17
CA SER A 214 -13.24 -20.20 -14.08
C SER A 214 -14.03 -20.18 -15.41
N LYS A 215 -13.35 -19.95 -16.53
CA LYS A 215 -13.96 -20.06 -17.86
C LYS A 215 -14.31 -21.52 -18.21
N PHE A 216 -13.66 -22.50 -17.58
CA PHE A 216 -14.08 -23.89 -17.64
C PHE A 216 -15.43 -24.06 -16.94
N SER A 217 -16.45 -24.50 -17.65
CA SER A 217 -17.81 -24.61 -17.12
C SER A 217 -17.86 -25.52 -15.87
N GLY A 218 -18.61 -25.12 -14.85
CA GLY A 218 -18.77 -25.92 -13.63
C GLY A 218 -17.59 -25.86 -12.64
N THR A 219 -16.63 -24.98 -12.86
CA THR A 219 -15.49 -24.79 -11.93
C THR A 219 -15.70 -23.67 -10.90
N GLY A 220 -16.89 -23.05 -10.91
CA GLY A 220 -17.23 -21.94 -10.01
C GLY A 220 -16.90 -20.57 -10.61
N ASN A 221 -17.03 -19.54 -9.78
CA ASN A 221 -16.70 -18.17 -10.15
C ASN A 221 -15.50 -17.70 -9.33
N PHE A 222 -14.32 -17.69 -9.94
CA PHE A 222 -13.09 -17.21 -9.31
C PHE A 222 -12.14 -16.62 -10.35
N GLN A 223 -11.34 -15.69 -9.90
CA GLN A 223 -10.19 -15.18 -10.66
C GLN A 223 -8.94 -15.99 -10.29
N ASN A 224 -8.13 -16.32 -11.28
CA ASN A 224 -6.81 -16.91 -11.04
C ASN A 224 -5.93 -15.90 -10.26
N PRO A 225 -5.60 -16.17 -8.99
CA PRO A 225 -4.89 -15.21 -8.16
C PRO A 225 -3.46 -14.95 -8.63
N VAL A 226 -2.82 -15.96 -9.24
CA VAL A 226 -1.48 -15.84 -9.82
C VAL A 226 -1.53 -14.93 -11.05
N ALA A 227 -2.48 -15.15 -11.95
CA ALA A 227 -2.68 -14.31 -13.14
C ALA A 227 -2.89 -12.84 -12.76
N ASN A 228 -3.75 -12.59 -11.77
CA ASN A 228 -4.02 -11.24 -11.30
C ASN A 228 -2.76 -10.55 -10.79
N GLN A 229 -1.96 -11.27 -10.01
CA GLN A 229 -0.77 -10.67 -9.40
C GLN A 229 0.35 -10.49 -10.42
N VAL A 230 0.56 -11.44 -11.33
CA VAL A 230 1.54 -11.31 -12.43
C VAL A 230 1.19 -10.14 -13.36
N ARG A 231 -0.10 -9.95 -13.68
CA ARG A 231 -0.55 -8.79 -14.47
C ARG A 231 -0.34 -7.46 -13.75
N ASN A 232 -0.32 -7.49 -12.41
CA ASN A 232 -0.10 -6.29 -11.59
C ASN A 232 1.38 -5.90 -11.41
N LYS A 233 2.33 -6.74 -11.81
CA LYS A 233 3.77 -6.57 -11.49
C LYS A 233 4.37 -5.23 -11.92
N ASP A 234 3.90 -4.68 -13.05
CA ASP A 234 4.40 -3.44 -13.64
C ASP A 234 3.61 -2.20 -13.20
N ASN A 235 2.50 -2.38 -12.50
CA ASN A 235 1.73 -1.32 -11.86
C ASN A 235 2.48 -0.80 -10.63
N TYR A 236 2.37 0.49 -10.34
CA TYR A 236 3.01 1.03 -9.16
C TYR A 236 2.35 2.30 -8.64
N TYR A 237 2.59 2.54 -7.35
CA TYR A 237 2.37 3.80 -6.67
C TYR A 237 3.71 4.42 -6.30
N THR A 238 3.85 5.72 -6.51
CA THR A 238 4.95 6.46 -5.88
C THR A 238 4.40 7.52 -4.94
N ARG A 239 5.18 7.82 -3.91
CA ARG A 239 4.87 8.91 -2.99
C ARG A 239 6.15 9.67 -2.64
N ASN A 240 6.10 10.97 -2.85
CA ASN A 240 7.07 11.92 -2.33
C ASN A 240 6.46 12.62 -1.12
N ARG A 241 7.15 12.66 0.02
CA ARG A 241 6.70 13.37 1.21
C ARG A 241 7.82 14.23 1.79
N ILE A 242 7.51 15.50 2.01
CA ILE A 242 8.32 16.41 2.80
C ILE A 242 7.55 16.68 4.09
N PHE A 243 8.15 16.35 5.21
CA PHE A 243 7.54 16.52 6.52
C PHE A 243 8.55 17.12 7.49
N GLY A 244 8.14 18.16 8.21
CA GLY A 244 8.98 18.73 9.24
C GLY A 244 8.65 20.18 9.55
N ASN A 245 9.60 20.85 10.19
CA ASN A 245 9.43 22.23 10.60
C ASN A 245 10.74 23.00 10.60
N LEU A 246 10.61 24.32 10.43
CA LEU A 246 11.64 25.33 10.65
C LEU A 246 11.24 26.16 11.87
N TRP A 247 12.18 26.47 12.73
CA TRP A 247 11.92 27.30 13.90
C TRP A 247 13.02 28.31 14.15
N ALA A 248 12.62 29.44 14.74
CA ALA A 248 13.52 30.45 15.29
C ALA A 248 13.06 30.79 16.71
N GLU A 249 14.04 31.05 17.58
CA GLU A 249 13.83 31.42 18.97
C GLU A 249 14.75 32.57 19.33
N ALA A 250 14.18 33.66 19.86
CA ALA A 250 14.90 34.88 20.18
C ALA A 250 14.63 35.28 21.63
N ASP A 251 15.67 35.50 22.41
CA ASP A 251 15.59 36.10 23.74
C ASP A 251 15.50 37.62 23.57
N ILE A 252 14.27 38.16 23.60
CA ILE A 252 13.98 39.59 23.44
C ILE A 252 14.55 40.38 24.62
N PHE A 253 14.37 39.83 25.83
CA PHE A 253 14.96 40.29 27.06
C PHE A 253 15.42 39.10 27.90
N LYS A 254 16.13 39.32 28.99
CA LYS A 254 16.67 38.27 29.86
C LYS A 254 15.63 37.22 30.28
N ASP A 255 14.40 37.66 30.52
CA ASP A 255 13.31 36.82 31.04
C ASP A 255 12.21 36.60 30.01
N LEU A 256 12.34 37.06 28.74
CA LEU A 256 11.32 37.03 27.71
C LEU A 256 11.85 36.42 26.42
N THR A 257 11.30 35.26 26.03
CA THR A 257 11.69 34.54 24.82
C THR A 257 10.51 34.48 23.83
N PHE A 258 10.76 34.86 22.59
CA PHE A 258 9.85 34.67 21.47
C PHE A 258 10.29 33.46 20.65
N ARG A 259 9.35 32.59 20.27
CA ARG A 259 9.60 31.48 19.39
C ARG A 259 8.56 31.43 18.27
N THR A 260 9.01 31.28 17.04
CA THR A 260 8.19 30.98 15.87
C THR A 260 8.56 29.62 15.33
N ASN A 261 7.55 28.84 14.91
CA ASN A 261 7.73 27.50 14.38
C ASN A 261 6.75 27.29 13.21
N PHE A 262 7.30 27.05 12.02
CA PHE A 262 6.53 26.78 10.82
C PHE A 262 6.72 25.34 10.40
N GLY A 263 5.65 24.54 10.46
CA GLY A 263 5.61 23.14 10.08
C GLY A 263 4.93 22.92 8.73
N ILE A 264 5.43 21.97 7.96
CA ILE A 264 4.86 21.55 6.68
C ILE A 264 4.76 20.03 6.60
N ASP A 265 3.66 19.55 6.01
CA ASP A 265 3.47 18.16 5.55
C ASP A 265 2.98 18.23 4.12
N TYR A 266 3.88 18.03 3.18
CA TYR A 266 3.61 17.95 1.75
C TYR A 266 3.69 16.53 1.29
N THR A 267 2.67 16.05 0.58
CA THR A 267 2.65 14.73 -0.05
C THR A 267 2.25 14.88 -1.51
N ASN A 268 3.04 14.26 -2.39
CA ASN A 268 2.68 14.04 -3.79
C ASN A 268 2.62 12.54 -4.03
N ARG A 269 1.52 12.06 -4.58
CA ARG A 269 1.28 10.66 -4.97
C ARG A 269 1.09 10.58 -6.47
N TYR A 270 1.66 9.55 -7.05
CA TYR A 270 1.44 9.21 -8.45
C TYR A 270 1.08 7.74 -8.55
N TYR A 271 0.04 7.45 -9.30
CA TYR A 271 -0.50 6.13 -9.54
C TYR A 271 -0.44 5.83 -11.03
N TYR A 272 0.00 4.63 -11.37
CA TYR A 272 0.27 4.16 -12.71
C TYR A 272 -0.21 2.72 -12.81
N ARG A 273 -1.31 2.48 -13.55
CA ARG A 273 -1.95 1.18 -13.55
C ARG A 273 -2.54 0.82 -14.91
N MET A 274 -2.15 -0.35 -15.41
CA MET A 274 -2.81 -1.06 -16.50
C MET A 274 -3.64 -2.20 -15.91
N GLU A 275 -4.93 -2.21 -16.18
CA GLU A 275 -5.80 -3.38 -16.02
C GLU A 275 -5.85 -4.15 -17.32
N LYS A 276 -5.17 -5.30 -17.35
CA LYS A 276 -5.09 -6.17 -18.52
C LYS A 276 -6.34 -7.03 -18.64
N LYS A 277 -6.64 -7.51 -19.85
CA LYS A 277 -7.71 -8.49 -20.08
C LYS A 277 -7.45 -9.77 -19.30
N ASN A 278 -8.53 -10.43 -18.88
CA ASN A 278 -8.50 -11.69 -18.13
C ASN A 278 -9.47 -12.72 -18.75
N PRO A 279 -9.20 -13.19 -19.97
CA PRO A 279 -10.12 -14.02 -20.74
C PRO A 279 -10.38 -15.40 -20.10
N GLU A 280 -9.53 -15.86 -19.19
CA GLU A 280 -9.70 -17.09 -18.42
C GLU A 280 -10.77 -16.99 -17.33
N PHE A 281 -11.24 -15.79 -17.01
CA PHE A 281 -12.25 -15.55 -15.97
C PHE A 281 -13.67 -15.61 -16.56
N SER A 282 -14.62 -16.25 -15.88
CA SER A 282 -16.02 -16.40 -16.32
C SER A 282 -16.72 -15.05 -16.48
N GLU A 283 -16.38 -14.06 -15.66
CA GLU A 283 -16.85 -12.66 -15.73
C GLU A 283 -15.75 -11.75 -16.28
N SER A 284 -15.09 -12.18 -17.35
CA SER A 284 -13.93 -11.49 -17.88
C SER A 284 -14.22 -10.05 -18.29
N MET A 285 -13.29 -9.15 -17.95
CA MET A 285 -13.27 -7.81 -18.54
C MET A 285 -12.79 -7.93 -19.99
N GLY A 286 -13.69 -7.67 -20.95
CA GLY A 286 -13.39 -7.72 -22.38
C GLY A 286 -12.50 -6.58 -22.87
N GLN A 287 -12.22 -5.59 -22.02
CA GLN A 287 -11.44 -4.40 -22.32
C GLN A 287 -10.34 -4.23 -21.29
N ASN A 288 -9.15 -3.88 -21.75
CA ASN A 288 -8.10 -3.35 -20.89
C ASN A 288 -8.29 -1.85 -20.67
N ASN A 289 -7.71 -1.32 -19.60
CA ASN A 289 -7.67 0.10 -19.36
C ASN A 289 -6.38 0.52 -18.66
N PHE A 290 -5.92 1.71 -18.98
CA PHE A 290 -4.80 2.35 -18.30
C PHE A 290 -5.28 3.60 -17.57
N GLU A 291 -4.89 3.70 -16.30
CA GLU A 291 -5.19 4.83 -15.43
C GLU A 291 -3.91 5.46 -14.91
N GLU A 292 -3.83 6.77 -15.06
CA GLU A 292 -2.85 7.63 -14.38
C GLU A 292 -3.56 8.56 -13.41
N GLN A 293 -2.99 8.68 -12.22
CA GLN A 293 -3.49 9.60 -11.22
C GLN A 293 -2.32 10.35 -10.59
N SER A 294 -2.44 11.67 -10.53
CA SER A 294 -1.54 12.54 -9.78
C SER A 294 -2.32 13.25 -8.68
N GLU A 295 -1.83 13.16 -7.47
CA GLU A 295 -2.43 13.78 -6.30
C GLU A 295 -1.36 14.47 -5.50
N PHE A 296 -1.56 15.76 -5.19
CA PHE A 296 -0.77 16.41 -4.17
C PHE A 296 -1.66 16.98 -3.07
N ASN A 297 -1.12 17.01 -1.88
CA ASN A 297 -1.75 17.62 -0.72
C ASN A 297 -0.68 18.24 0.16
N TYR A 298 -0.95 19.40 0.74
CA TYR A 298 -0.10 19.97 1.76
C TYR A 298 -0.91 20.60 2.88
N ARG A 299 -0.31 20.51 4.06
CA ARG A 299 -0.75 21.13 5.29
C ARG A 299 0.39 21.94 5.85
N TRP A 300 0.07 23.09 6.43
CA TRP A 300 1.03 23.83 7.22
C TRP A 300 0.44 24.22 8.58
N VAL A 301 1.34 24.36 9.55
CA VAL A 301 1.04 24.82 10.90
C VAL A 301 2.04 25.89 11.26
N TRP A 302 1.58 27.03 11.67
CA TRP A 302 2.42 28.13 12.12
C TRP A 302 2.09 28.51 13.55
N THR A 303 3.02 28.19 14.47
CA THR A 303 2.87 28.44 15.91
C THR A 303 3.84 29.52 16.34
N ASN A 304 3.35 30.54 17.04
CA ASN A 304 4.18 31.56 17.65
C ASN A 304 3.92 31.58 19.14
N THR A 305 4.95 31.68 19.96
CA THR A 305 4.84 31.73 21.40
C THR A 305 5.71 32.83 21.99
N LEU A 306 5.20 33.53 22.99
CA LEU A 306 5.92 34.46 23.83
C LEU A 306 5.94 33.92 25.23
N THR A 307 7.10 33.63 25.77
CA THR A 307 7.28 33.02 27.08
C THR A 307 8.05 33.96 28.00
N TYR A 308 7.42 34.32 29.12
CA TYR A 308 8.05 35.08 30.19
C TYR A 308 8.37 34.15 31.36
N ASN A 309 9.64 34.10 31.79
CA ASN A 309 10.12 33.27 32.89
C ASN A 309 10.80 34.15 33.92
N LYS A 310 10.30 34.22 35.16
CA LYS A 310 10.86 35.02 36.20
C LYS A 310 10.86 34.30 37.54
N THR A 311 11.98 34.43 38.27
CA THR A 311 12.06 34.06 39.69
C THR A 311 12.17 35.32 40.50
N PHE A 312 11.27 35.49 41.50
CA PHE A 312 11.26 36.60 42.44
C PHE A 312 11.64 36.06 43.80
N ASN A 313 12.55 36.76 44.49
CA ASN A 313 12.98 36.45 45.87
C ASN A 313 13.39 34.98 46.07
N ASP A 314 13.89 34.33 45.02
CA ASP A 314 14.34 32.91 44.95
C ASP A 314 13.28 31.86 45.31
N ILE A 315 12.07 32.26 45.72
CA ILE A 315 10.99 31.35 46.13
C ILE A 315 9.75 31.40 45.24
N HIS A 316 9.56 32.45 44.46
CA HIS A 316 8.41 32.61 43.55
C HIS A 316 8.88 32.41 42.12
N LYS A 317 8.53 31.31 41.49
CA LYS A 317 8.83 31.05 40.08
C LYS A 317 7.55 31.21 39.26
N LEU A 318 7.59 32.09 38.28
CA LEU A 318 6.46 32.36 37.38
C LEU A 318 6.88 32.12 35.95
N THR A 319 6.09 31.31 35.24
CA THR A 319 6.17 31.17 33.78
C THR A 319 4.82 31.56 33.19
N VAL A 320 4.81 32.52 32.27
CA VAL A 320 3.65 32.90 31.47
C VAL A 320 3.94 32.64 30.01
N LEU A 321 3.09 31.89 29.35
CA LEU A 321 3.19 31.62 27.91
C LEU A 321 1.90 32.14 27.26
N LEU A 322 2.07 32.91 26.20
CA LEU A 322 1.02 33.31 25.27
C LEU A 322 1.37 32.77 23.90
N GLY A 323 0.40 32.24 23.18
CA GLY A 323 0.65 31.67 21.88
C GLY A 323 -0.47 31.88 20.87
N THR A 324 -0.07 31.82 19.61
CA THR A 324 -0.99 31.76 18.46
C THR A 324 -0.65 30.53 17.64
N GLU A 325 -1.68 29.91 17.08
CA GLU A 325 -1.51 28.82 16.12
C GLU A 325 -2.44 29.02 14.93
N ALA A 326 -1.87 28.96 13.74
CA ALA A 326 -2.62 28.96 12.49
C ALA A 326 -2.36 27.66 11.75
N ILE A 327 -3.44 27.02 11.27
CA ILE A 327 -3.39 25.77 10.52
C ILE A 327 -4.14 25.97 9.22
N ARG A 328 -3.56 25.49 8.10
CA ARG A 328 -4.31 25.22 6.88
C ARG A 328 -4.02 23.80 6.41
N ASP A 329 -5.06 23.09 6.06
CA ASP A 329 -5.01 21.71 5.58
C ASP A 329 -5.88 21.55 4.34
N GLY A 330 -5.73 20.43 3.63
CA GLY A 330 -6.51 20.12 2.44
C GLY A 330 -6.11 20.94 1.22
N LEU A 331 -4.96 21.60 1.25
CA LEU A 331 -4.44 22.42 0.14
C LEU A 331 -3.90 21.49 -0.95
N GLY A 332 -4.79 20.93 -1.78
CA GLY A 332 -4.35 19.95 -2.76
C GLY A 332 -5.33 19.71 -3.89
N ARG A 333 -4.86 18.94 -4.85
CA ARG A 333 -5.64 18.50 -6.01
C ARG A 333 -5.34 17.05 -6.33
N LYS A 334 -6.33 16.41 -6.95
CA LYS A 334 -6.22 15.10 -7.56
C LYS A 334 -6.61 15.22 -9.02
N LEU A 335 -5.79 14.68 -9.90
CA LEU A 335 -6.04 14.54 -11.32
C LEU A 335 -6.08 13.05 -11.65
N THR A 336 -7.07 12.62 -12.41
CA THR A 336 -7.21 11.24 -12.86
C THR A 336 -7.50 11.22 -14.34
N GLY A 337 -6.74 10.45 -15.09
CA GLY A 337 -6.99 10.12 -16.48
C GLY A 337 -7.11 8.62 -16.67
N ARG A 338 -8.08 8.16 -17.47
CA ARG A 338 -8.24 6.75 -17.85
C ARG A 338 -8.64 6.65 -19.31
N ARG A 339 -8.05 5.67 -19.99
CA ARG A 339 -8.45 5.25 -21.32
C ARG A 339 -8.48 3.74 -21.45
N TYR A 340 -9.16 3.25 -22.47
CA TYR A 340 -9.45 1.84 -22.71
C TYR A 340 -8.88 1.37 -24.04
N ASN A 341 -8.92 0.05 -24.28
CA ASN A 341 -8.61 -0.61 -25.54
C ASN A 341 -7.17 -0.35 -26.03
N TYR A 342 -6.20 -0.55 -25.15
CA TYR A 342 -4.79 -0.51 -25.50
C TYR A 342 -4.42 -1.72 -26.37
N LEU A 343 -3.79 -1.47 -27.51
CA LEU A 343 -3.38 -2.52 -28.45
C LEU A 343 -2.21 -3.39 -27.85
N PHE A 344 -1.30 -2.77 -27.11
CA PHE A 344 -0.11 -3.42 -26.55
C PHE A 344 -0.14 -3.36 -25.03
N GLU A 345 -1.05 -4.12 -24.40
CA GLU A 345 -1.21 -4.11 -22.93
C GLU A 345 -0.01 -4.68 -22.15
N ASP A 346 0.89 -5.44 -22.81
CA ASP A 346 2.11 -5.98 -22.20
C ASP A 346 3.35 -5.12 -22.39
N ASN A 347 3.26 -4.05 -23.17
CA ASN A 347 4.37 -3.13 -23.41
C ASN A 347 4.20 -1.86 -22.56
N THR A 348 4.93 -1.77 -21.47
CA THR A 348 4.87 -0.61 -20.55
C THR A 348 5.21 0.73 -21.19
N ASN A 349 5.97 0.74 -22.31
CA ASN A 349 6.25 1.96 -23.07
C ASN A 349 5.01 2.52 -23.79
N SER A 350 3.99 1.69 -24.01
CA SER A 350 2.71 2.12 -24.59
C SER A 350 1.68 2.57 -23.54
N TRP A 351 2.01 2.46 -22.24
CA TRP A 351 1.11 2.83 -21.17
C TRP A 351 1.13 4.33 -20.92
N VAL A 352 0.58 5.04 -21.85
CA VAL A 352 0.31 6.50 -21.77
C VAL A 352 -1.11 6.78 -22.26
N LEU A 353 -1.76 7.78 -21.68
CA LEU A 353 -3.17 8.05 -21.95
C LEU A 353 -3.48 8.22 -23.46
N ASN A 354 -2.56 8.81 -24.21
CA ASN A 354 -2.76 9.08 -25.64
C ASN A 354 -2.77 7.81 -26.51
N MET A 355 -2.30 6.66 -26.02
CA MET A 355 -2.29 5.39 -26.77
C MET A 355 -3.58 4.58 -26.62
N GLY A 356 -4.44 4.93 -25.67
CA GLY A 356 -5.78 4.34 -25.55
C GLY A 356 -6.80 5.04 -26.42
N GLU A 357 -7.91 4.36 -26.67
CA GLU A 357 -9.03 4.93 -27.46
C GLU A 357 -9.61 6.20 -26.84
N ASN A 358 -9.89 7.17 -27.70
CA ASN A 358 -10.58 8.40 -27.34
C ASN A 358 -12.09 8.25 -27.56
N ASN A 359 -12.73 7.46 -26.70
CA ASN A 359 -14.17 7.18 -26.77
C ASN A 359 -14.92 7.77 -25.56
N ASN A 360 -16.21 7.51 -25.46
CA ASN A 360 -17.07 8.04 -24.39
C ASN A 360 -16.77 7.43 -22.99
N GLN A 361 -15.99 6.37 -22.92
CA GLN A 361 -15.57 5.73 -21.65
C GLN A 361 -14.33 6.40 -21.02
N ARG A 362 -13.67 7.32 -21.75
CA ARG A 362 -12.54 8.07 -21.22
C ARG A 362 -12.92 8.83 -19.94
N LEU A 363 -12.01 8.81 -18.98
CA LEU A 363 -12.11 9.64 -17.78
C LEU A 363 -11.03 10.73 -17.82
N ALA A 364 -11.45 11.96 -17.56
CA ALA A 364 -10.56 13.07 -17.23
C ALA A 364 -11.22 13.84 -16.09
N ASN A 365 -10.67 13.71 -14.88
CA ASN A 365 -11.29 14.27 -13.68
C ASN A 365 -10.27 15.08 -12.86
N SER A 366 -10.75 16.13 -12.20
CA SER A 366 -9.97 16.97 -11.32
C SER A 366 -10.79 17.31 -10.07
N GLU A 367 -10.22 17.07 -8.92
CA GLU A 367 -10.87 17.24 -7.62
C GLU A 367 -10.02 18.11 -6.69
N TYR A 368 -10.67 18.96 -5.88
CA TYR A 368 -10.06 19.61 -4.73
C TYR A 368 -10.11 18.68 -3.51
N LYS A 369 -9.17 18.86 -2.58
CA LYS A 369 -9.06 18.01 -1.36
C LYS A 369 -9.95 18.46 -0.19
N GLY A 370 -10.61 19.59 -0.29
CA GLY A 370 -11.42 20.15 0.80
C GLY A 370 -10.55 20.87 1.84
N GLU A 371 -10.36 22.16 1.61
CA GLU A 371 -9.60 23.03 2.50
C GLU A 371 -10.31 23.29 3.81
N PHE A 372 -9.54 23.33 4.90
CA PHE A 372 -9.98 23.96 6.12
C PHE A 372 -8.87 24.81 6.73
N ALA A 373 -9.26 25.80 7.54
CA ALA A 373 -8.34 26.67 8.25
C ALA A 373 -8.79 26.79 9.71
N LEU A 374 -7.81 26.82 10.61
CA LEU A 374 -8.02 27.06 12.02
C LEU A 374 -7.04 28.14 12.51
N PHE A 375 -7.52 29.06 13.33
CA PHE A 375 -6.69 29.98 14.07
C PHE A 375 -7.05 29.94 15.53
N GLY A 376 -6.07 29.73 16.39
CA GLY A 376 -6.23 29.64 17.82
C GLY A 376 -5.32 30.60 18.59
N LEU A 377 -5.82 31.07 19.71
CA LEU A 377 -5.05 31.78 20.75
C LEU A 377 -5.03 30.89 21.99
N PHE A 378 -3.88 30.78 22.63
CA PHE A 378 -3.75 29.99 23.85
C PHE A 378 -2.80 30.68 24.82
N GLY A 379 -2.99 30.38 26.10
CA GLY A 379 -2.13 30.90 27.16
C GLY A 379 -1.99 29.89 28.28
N ARG A 380 -0.86 29.97 28.98
CA ARG A 380 -0.58 29.15 30.16
C ARG A 380 0.16 29.95 31.20
N VAL A 381 -0.22 29.77 32.44
CA VAL A 381 0.47 30.34 33.61
C VAL A 381 0.87 29.19 34.52
N ASP A 382 2.16 29.05 34.77
CA ASP A 382 2.69 28.15 35.78
C ASP A 382 3.30 28.99 36.91
N TYR A 383 2.89 28.75 38.14
CA TYR A 383 3.42 29.40 39.32
C TYR A 383 3.85 28.37 40.35
N SER A 384 5.07 28.53 40.87
CA SER A 384 5.62 27.69 41.94
C SER A 384 6.02 28.56 43.12
N PHE A 385 5.56 28.20 44.30
CA PHE A 385 5.96 28.82 45.56
C PHE A 385 6.86 27.87 46.34
N ASN A 386 8.10 28.28 46.55
CA ASN A 386 9.12 27.56 47.31
C ASN A 386 9.29 26.09 46.86
N ASP A 387 9.10 25.81 45.56
CA ASP A 387 9.11 24.47 44.94
C ASP A 387 8.15 23.45 45.62
N LYS A 388 7.24 23.95 46.50
CA LYS A 388 6.34 23.10 47.27
C LYS A 388 4.88 23.20 46.81
N TYR A 389 4.45 24.38 46.41
CA TYR A 389 3.08 24.61 45.93
C TYR A 389 3.13 25.01 44.48
N LEU A 390 2.50 24.21 43.63
CA LEU A 390 2.48 24.38 42.19
C LEU A 390 1.07 24.68 41.71
N PHE A 391 0.91 25.71 40.91
CA PHE A 391 -0.35 26.08 40.26
C PHE A 391 -0.14 26.18 38.76
N THR A 392 -1.06 25.62 37.97
CA THR A 392 -1.10 25.73 36.50
C THR A 392 -2.50 26.11 36.07
N GLY A 393 -2.60 27.17 35.27
CA GLY A 393 -3.81 27.59 34.56
C GLY A 393 -3.58 27.64 33.07
N ILE A 394 -4.53 27.16 32.27
CA ILE A 394 -4.48 27.15 30.82
C ILE A 394 -5.73 27.86 30.30
#